data_7ed1a34858479a886e483f34535c30d4
#
_entry.id   7ed1a34858479a886e483f34535c30d4
#
_cell.length_a   1.000
_cell.length_b   1.000
_cell.length_c   1.000
_cell.angle_alpha   90.00
_cell.angle_beta   90.00
_cell.angle_gamma   90.00
#
_symmetry.space_group_name_H-M   'P 1'
#
loop_
_entity.id
_entity.type
_entity.pdbx_description
1 polymer ?
#
loop_
_entity_poly.entity_id
_entity_poly.type
_entity_poly.pdbx_seq_one_letter_code
_entity_poly.pdbx_strand_id
1 'polypeptide(L)'
;AFLNRLNIRVNRAGSASDYSIMGATSARLEQFVKYYQSSGATYPVSVYSGKGAATIEDFGRIVMEESAAEGVKAEVVFCQAMKETGWLRFGGSVKPDQCNFAGLGAVSSSAAGAVFPDVRTGIRAQVQHLKAYASTDVLVNPLVDGRFNLVPRGCAPTLAALNGRWAVPG
;
A
#
# COMPACT_ATOMS: atom_id res chain seq x y z
N ALA A 1 -6.03 12.87 9.61
CA ALA A 1 -7.26 12.88 8.79
C ALA A 1 -7.54 11.53 8.11
N PHE A 2 -6.53 10.83 7.65
CA PHE A 2 -6.61 9.64 6.83
C PHE A 2 -7.10 8.40 7.60
N LEU A 3 -6.50 8.10 8.75
CA LEU A 3 -6.86 6.97 9.60
C LEU A 3 -8.21 7.16 10.33
N ASN A 4 -8.63 8.42 10.57
CA ASN A 4 -9.92 8.71 11.19
C ASN A 4 -11.12 8.28 10.32
N ARG A 5 -10.97 8.24 8.99
CA ARG A 5 -12.02 7.78 8.08
C ARG A 5 -12.22 6.26 8.10
N LEU A 6 -11.21 5.50 8.54
CA LEU A 6 -11.31 4.06 8.76
C LEU A 6 -11.94 3.70 10.12
N ASN A 7 -12.38 4.68 10.92
CA ASN A 7 -12.82 4.46 12.30
C ASN A 7 -11.78 3.71 13.16
N ILE A 8 -10.51 3.82 12.82
CA ILE A 8 -9.43 3.29 13.62
C ILE A 8 -9.25 4.25 14.80
N ARG A 9 -9.47 3.75 16.01
CA ARG A 9 -9.15 4.51 17.23
C ARG A 9 -7.62 4.63 17.33
N VAL A 10 -7.09 5.72 16.80
CA VAL A 10 -5.74 6.14 17.18
C VAL A 10 -5.84 6.60 18.64
N ASN A 11 -5.17 5.91 19.56
CA ASN A 11 -5.13 6.33 20.96
C ASN A 11 -4.75 7.82 21.02
N ARG A 12 -5.53 8.59 21.76
CA ARG A 12 -5.49 10.06 21.86
C ARG A 12 -4.15 10.67 22.31
N ALA A 13 -3.13 9.87 22.56
CA ALA A 13 -1.82 10.33 23.04
C ALA A 13 -0.78 10.57 21.94
N GLY A 14 -1.02 10.15 20.69
CA GLY A 14 -0.11 10.36 19.56
C GLY A 14 -0.77 11.18 18.45
N SER A 15 -0.04 12.11 17.87
CA SER A 15 -0.48 12.78 16.64
C SER A 15 -0.55 11.75 15.50
N ALA A 16 -1.40 11.97 14.48
CA ALA A 16 -1.44 11.11 13.29
C ALA A 16 -0.07 11.02 12.57
N SER A 17 0.82 11.98 12.86
CA SER A 17 2.20 12.02 12.38
C SER A 17 3.09 10.91 12.97
N ASP A 18 2.77 10.39 14.15
CA ASP A 18 3.57 9.38 14.86
C ASP A 18 3.08 7.96 14.63
N TYR A 19 2.16 7.75 13.68
CA TYR A 19 1.62 6.43 13.40
C TYR A 19 2.70 5.53 12.79
N SER A 20 3.04 4.47 13.53
CA SER A 20 4.04 3.48 13.11
C SER A 20 3.56 2.69 11.87
N ILE A 21 4.45 2.47 10.93
CA ILE A 21 4.20 1.64 9.74
C ILE A 21 4.25 0.16 10.12
N MET A 22 5.20 -0.23 10.97
CA MET A 22 5.32 -1.59 11.46
C MET A 22 4.37 -1.84 12.64
N GLY A 23 3.93 -3.08 12.76
CA GLY A 23 3.09 -3.56 13.88
C GLY A 23 1.88 -4.37 13.43
N ALA A 24 1.07 -4.78 14.41
CA ALA A 24 -0.17 -5.49 14.14
C ALA A 24 -1.22 -4.58 13.49
N THR A 25 -1.91 -5.11 12.50
CA THR A 25 -3.06 -4.46 11.87
C THR A 25 -4.20 -4.30 12.88
N SER A 26 -4.78 -3.12 12.96
CA SER A 26 -5.94 -2.83 13.82
C SER A 26 -7.26 -2.77 13.04
N ALA A 27 -7.19 -2.61 11.72
CA ALA A 27 -8.36 -2.59 10.84
C ALA A 27 -8.85 -4.00 10.51
N ARG A 28 -10.17 -4.13 10.25
CA ARG A 28 -10.80 -5.33 9.74
C ARG A 28 -11.10 -5.19 8.26
N LEU A 29 -11.25 -6.32 7.56
CA LEU A 29 -11.54 -6.37 6.13
C LEU A 29 -12.77 -5.52 5.76
N GLU A 30 -13.84 -5.62 6.55
CA GLU A 30 -15.08 -4.86 6.30
C GLU A 30 -14.87 -3.34 6.33
N GLN A 31 -13.88 -2.86 7.10
CA GLN A 31 -13.54 -1.44 7.14
C GLN A 31 -12.84 -1.00 5.84
N PHE A 32 -11.97 -1.84 5.27
CA PHE A 32 -11.36 -1.58 3.97
C PHE A 32 -12.40 -1.53 2.85
N VAL A 33 -13.32 -2.50 2.84
CA VAL A 33 -14.40 -2.56 1.86
C VAL A 33 -15.28 -1.31 1.94
N LYS A 34 -15.77 -0.96 3.13
CA LYS A 34 -16.58 0.25 3.35
C LYS A 34 -15.84 1.52 2.96
N TYR A 35 -14.56 1.60 3.28
CA TYR A 35 -13.74 2.76 2.93
C TYR A 35 -13.62 2.90 1.41
N TYR A 36 -13.36 1.81 0.68
CA TYR A 36 -13.34 1.82 -0.78
C TYR A 36 -14.70 2.23 -1.35
N GLN A 37 -15.78 1.61 -0.90
CA GLN A 37 -17.15 1.89 -1.35
C GLN A 37 -17.55 3.36 -1.12
N SER A 38 -17.10 3.98 -0.04
CA SER A 38 -17.35 5.39 0.26
C SER A 38 -16.76 6.36 -0.77
N SER A 39 -15.83 5.92 -1.59
CA SER A 39 -15.23 6.72 -2.67
C SER A 39 -16.12 6.82 -3.91
N GLY A 40 -17.14 5.96 -4.04
CA GLY A 40 -17.95 5.81 -5.25
C GLY A 40 -17.18 5.24 -6.44
N ALA A 41 -15.97 4.70 -6.24
CA ALA A 41 -15.21 4.07 -7.32
C ALA A 41 -15.79 2.70 -7.68
N THR A 42 -15.81 2.38 -8.96
CA THR A 42 -16.12 1.03 -9.43
C THR A 42 -14.87 0.17 -9.41
N TYR A 43 -14.96 -1.01 -8.83
CA TYR A 43 -13.82 -1.94 -8.78
C TYR A 43 -13.50 -2.47 -10.19
N PRO A 44 -12.23 -2.48 -10.62
CA PRO A 44 -11.85 -2.89 -11.98
C PRO A 44 -11.84 -4.42 -12.13
N VAL A 45 -13.00 -5.06 -12.05
CA VAL A 45 -13.18 -6.52 -12.12
C VAL A 45 -12.54 -7.11 -13.38
N SER A 46 -12.74 -6.49 -14.54
CA SER A 46 -12.21 -6.97 -15.82
C SER A 46 -10.68 -7.06 -15.85
N VAL A 47 -9.99 -6.25 -15.02
CA VAL A 47 -8.53 -6.27 -14.94
C VAL A 47 -8.04 -7.28 -13.90
N TYR A 48 -8.67 -7.31 -12.72
CA TYR A 48 -8.11 -8.02 -11.57
C TYR A 48 -8.70 -9.41 -11.33
N SER A 49 -9.83 -9.77 -11.95
CA SER A 49 -10.39 -11.12 -11.82
C SER A 49 -9.42 -12.21 -12.28
N GLY A 50 -8.76 -11.99 -13.41
CA GLY A 50 -7.72 -12.89 -13.94
C GLY A 50 -6.35 -12.75 -13.25
N LYS A 51 -6.23 -11.83 -12.28
CA LYS A 51 -4.99 -11.53 -11.54
C LYS A 51 -5.14 -11.78 -10.03
N GLY A 52 -6.07 -12.65 -9.65
CA GLY A 52 -6.21 -13.16 -8.28
C GLY A 52 -7.04 -12.30 -7.32
N ALA A 53 -7.72 -11.27 -7.80
CA ALA A 53 -8.60 -10.43 -6.97
C ALA A 53 -9.86 -10.03 -7.75
N ALA A 54 -10.88 -10.88 -7.74
CA ALA A 54 -12.13 -10.63 -8.47
C ALA A 54 -12.97 -9.53 -7.81
N THR A 55 -12.79 -9.27 -6.52
CA THR A 55 -13.56 -8.31 -5.73
C THR A 55 -12.65 -7.43 -4.88
N ILE A 56 -13.20 -6.32 -4.36
CA ILE A 56 -12.48 -5.46 -3.40
C ILE A 56 -12.19 -6.22 -2.09
N GLU A 57 -13.03 -7.18 -1.72
CA GLU A 57 -12.82 -8.07 -0.59
C GLU A 57 -11.58 -8.95 -0.80
N ASP A 58 -11.41 -9.51 -2.00
CA ASP A 58 -10.20 -10.29 -2.36
C ASP A 58 -8.96 -9.42 -2.30
N PHE A 59 -9.04 -8.21 -2.86
CA PHE A 59 -7.95 -7.23 -2.78
C PHE A 59 -7.58 -6.91 -1.33
N GLY A 60 -8.57 -6.59 -0.51
CA GLY A 60 -8.38 -6.29 0.91
C GLY A 60 -7.79 -7.47 1.70
N ARG A 61 -8.21 -8.70 1.40
CA ARG A 61 -7.67 -9.92 2.01
C ARG A 61 -6.19 -10.11 1.65
N ILE A 62 -5.83 -9.92 0.38
CA ILE A 62 -4.43 -9.98 -0.07
C ILE A 62 -3.58 -8.94 0.66
N VAL A 63 -4.08 -7.70 0.80
CA VAL A 63 -3.39 -6.67 1.56
C VAL A 63 -3.15 -7.11 3.01
N MET A 64 -4.15 -7.68 3.68
CA MET A 64 -4.01 -8.15 5.05
C MET A 64 -2.99 -9.30 5.19
N GLU A 65 -3.04 -10.27 4.28
CA GLU A 65 -2.14 -11.44 4.31
C GLU A 65 -0.68 -11.05 4.07
N GLU A 66 -0.40 -10.28 3.02
CA GLU A 66 0.97 -9.85 2.71
C GLU A 66 1.52 -8.90 3.79
N SER A 67 0.68 -8.02 4.33
CA SER A 67 1.05 -7.14 5.43
C SER A 67 1.38 -7.90 6.69
N ALA A 68 0.55 -8.88 7.07
CA ALA A 68 0.77 -9.71 8.27
C ALA A 68 2.06 -10.51 8.17
N ALA A 69 2.36 -11.08 6.99
CA ALA A 69 3.58 -11.84 6.77
C ALA A 69 4.86 -11.03 7.04
N GLU A 70 4.85 -9.75 6.69
CA GLU A 70 6.02 -8.86 6.83
C GLU A 70 5.98 -7.98 8.09
N GLY A 71 4.91 -8.04 8.88
CA GLY A 71 4.73 -7.22 10.07
C GLY A 71 4.44 -5.75 9.78
N VAL A 72 3.94 -5.42 8.59
CA VAL A 72 3.50 -4.09 8.18
C VAL A 72 2.01 -3.94 8.47
N LYS A 73 1.56 -2.78 8.93
CA LYS A 73 0.13 -2.53 9.17
C LYS A 73 -0.65 -2.46 7.87
N ALA A 74 -1.64 -3.34 7.69
CA ALA A 74 -2.44 -3.43 6.47
C ALA A 74 -3.21 -2.15 6.16
N GLU A 75 -3.67 -1.40 7.17
CA GLU A 75 -4.31 -0.10 6.98
C GLU A 75 -3.39 0.94 6.34
N VAL A 76 -2.09 0.87 6.59
CA VAL A 76 -1.11 1.75 5.93
C VAL A 76 -1.02 1.38 4.45
N VAL A 77 -0.85 0.10 4.15
CA VAL A 77 -0.74 -0.42 2.78
C VAL A 77 -1.99 -0.11 1.97
N PHE A 78 -3.17 -0.45 2.51
CA PHE A 78 -4.46 -0.25 1.83
C PHE A 78 -4.70 1.24 1.53
N CYS A 79 -4.55 2.09 2.53
CA CYS A 79 -4.78 3.51 2.39
C CYS A 79 -3.80 4.16 1.40
N GLN A 80 -2.53 3.75 1.44
CA GLN A 80 -1.55 4.23 0.48
C GLN A 80 -1.91 3.79 -0.95
N ALA A 81 -2.27 2.51 -1.16
CA ALA A 81 -2.69 2.02 -2.47
C ALA A 81 -3.88 2.83 -3.01
N MET A 82 -4.88 3.12 -2.18
CA MET A 82 -6.05 3.93 -2.59
C MET A 82 -5.64 5.36 -2.97
N LYS A 83 -4.73 5.97 -2.22
CA LYS A 83 -4.23 7.32 -2.51
C LYS A 83 -3.41 7.35 -3.82
N GLU A 84 -2.44 6.46 -3.96
CA GLU A 84 -1.52 6.44 -5.10
C GLU A 84 -2.23 6.11 -6.42
N THR A 85 -3.27 5.29 -6.39
CA THR A 85 -4.02 4.88 -7.58
C THR A 85 -5.30 5.68 -7.82
N GLY A 86 -5.62 6.66 -6.97
CA GLY A 86 -6.90 7.36 -7.03
C GLY A 86 -8.09 6.40 -6.92
N TRP A 87 -8.08 5.51 -5.90
CA TRP A 87 -9.10 4.49 -5.67
C TRP A 87 -9.19 3.43 -6.79
N LEU A 88 -8.05 2.93 -7.23
CA LEU A 88 -7.88 1.97 -8.32
C LEU A 88 -8.39 2.46 -9.70
N ARG A 89 -8.65 3.77 -9.84
CA ARG A 89 -9.01 4.37 -11.14
C ARG A 89 -7.78 4.58 -12.02
N PHE A 90 -6.63 4.79 -11.38
CA PHE A 90 -5.40 5.23 -12.04
C PHE A 90 -5.63 6.52 -12.86
N GLY A 91 -4.68 6.98 -13.59
CA GLY A 91 -4.81 8.25 -14.33
C GLY A 91 -3.46 8.82 -14.73
N GLY A 92 -2.39 8.26 -14.16
CA GLY A 92 -1.02 8.62 -14.45
C GLY A 92 -0.33 7.67 -15.43
N SER A 93 0.99 7.62 -15.34
CA SER A 93 1.86 6.74 -16.14
C SER A 93 1.67 5.26 -15.81
N VAL A 94 1.37 4.93 -14.56
CA VAL A 94 1.06 3.55 -14.15
C VAL A 94 -0.36 3.18 -14.57
N LYS A 95 -0.52 2.00 -15.17
CA LYS A 95 -1.80 1.48 -15.63
C LYS A 95 -2.34 0.38 -14.71
N PRO A 96 -3.67 0.13 -14.68
CA PRO A 96 -4.26 -0.87 -13.81
C PRO A 96 -3.69 -2.28 -13.97
N ASP A 97 -3.41 -2.70 -15.20
CA ASP A 97 -2.90 -4.03 -15.54
C ASP A 97 -1.46 -4.29 -15.08
N GLN A 98 -0.72 -3.24 -14.71
CA GLN A 98 0.62 -3.36 -14.13
C GLN A 98 0.61 -3.88 -12.69
N CYS A 99 -0.53 -3.90 -12.00
CA CYS A 99 -0.65 -4.28 -10.58
C CYS A 99 0.33 -3.51 -9.66
N ASN A 100 0.67 -2.29 -10.02
CA ASN A 100 1.58 -1.42 -9.27
C ASN A 100 0.75 -0.40 -8.48
N PHE A 101 0.45 -0.74 -7.23
CA PHE A 101 -0.48 0.03 -6.39
C PHE A 101 0.19 1.17 -5.61
N ALA A 102 1.50 1.31 -5.73
CA ALA A 102 2.30 2.29 -4.98
C ALA A 102 3.21 3.15 -5.87
N GLY A 103 3.04 3.09 -7.19
CA GLY A 103 3.84 3.88 -8.12
C GLY A 103 5.32 3.49 -8.16
N LEU A 104 5.67 2.27 -7.78
CA LEU A 104 7.06 1.83 -7.72
C LEU A 104 7.74 1.97 -9.07
N GLY A 105 8.89 2.65 -9.11
CA GLY A 105 9.66 2.86 -10.35
C GLY A 105 9.12 3.93 -11.29
N ALA A 106 7.99 4.55 -11.00
CA ALA A 106 7.45 5.69 -11.76
C ALA A 106 8.16 7.00 -11.36
N VAL A 107 9.43 7.12 -11.71
CA VAL A 107 10.29 8.24 -11.28
C VAL A 107 10.12 9.51 -12.13
N SER A 108 9.34 9.46 -13.17
CA SER A 108 8.98 10.60 -14.02
C SER A 108 7.63 10.34 -14.72
N SER A 109 7.05 11.38 -15.32
CA SER A 109 5.80 11.25 -16.09
C SER A 109 5.93 10.33 -17.32
N SER A 110 7.15 10.09 -17.80
CA SER A 110 7.46 9.18 -18.91
C SER A 110 7.88 7.78 -18.47
N ALA A 111 8.16 7.56 -17.17
CA ALA A 111 8.53 6.25 -16.66
C ALA A 111 7.28 5.44 -16.33
N ALA A 112 7.10 4.32 -17.03
CA ALA A 112 5.90 3.48 -16.89
C ALA A 112 5.75 2.83 -15.50
N GLY A 113 6.79 2.87 -14.65
CA GLY A 113 6.82 2.16 -13.38
C GLY A 113 7.02 0.65 -13.51
N ALA A 114 7.09 -0.02 -12.37
CA ALA A 114 7.22 -1.47 -12.32
C ALA A 114 5.93 -2.17 -12.77
N VAL A 115 6.09 -3.40 -13.30
CA VAL A 115 4.97 -4.26 -13.71
C VAL A 115 5.05 -5.55 -12.90
N PHE A 116 3.93 -5.95 -12.30
CA PHE A 116 3.80 -7.19 -11.54
C PHE A 116 2.78 -8.11 -12.20
N PRO A 117 2.97 -9.44 -12.12
CA PRO A 117 2.12 -10.39 -12.85
C PRO A 117 0.68 -10.45 -12.33
N ASP A 118 0.49 -10.21 -11.04
CA ASP A 118 -0.78 -10.33 -10.34
C ASP A 118 -0.89 -9.34 -9.16
N VAL A 119 -2.10 -9.25 -8.58
CA VAL A 119 -2.41 -8.35 -7.48
C VAL A 119 -1.56 -8.67 -6.24
N ARG A 120 -1.38 -9.95 -5.91
CA ARG A 120 -0.60 -10.37 -4.74
C ARG A 120 0.85 -9.94 -4.83
N THR A 121 1.49 -10.15 -5.98
CA THR A 121 2.88 -9.76 -6.19
C THR A 121 3.04 -8.24 -6.13
N GLY A 122 2.11 -7.48 -6.70
CA GLY A 122 2.13 -6.02 -6.63
C GLY A 122 1.96 -5.49 -5.20
N ILE A 123 1.04 -6.07 -4.41
CA ILE A 123 0.87 -5.73 -2.98
C ILE A 123 2.09 -6.15 -2.19
N ARG A 124 2.66 -7.33 -2.43
CA ARG A 124 3.91 -7.77 -1.78
C ARG A 124 5.05 -6.79 -2.02
N ALA A 125 5.23 -6.33 -3.24
CA ALA A 125 6.24 -5.33 -3.56
C ALA A 125 6.03 -4.03 -2.77
N GLN A 126 4.80 -3.53 -2.68
CA GLN A 126 4.47 -2.35 -1.88
C GLN A 126 4.77 -2.56 -0.39
N VAL A 127 4.37 -3.71 0.17
CA VAL A 127 4.62 -4.08 1.57
C VAL A 127 6.12 -4.13 1.86
N GLN A 128 6.89 -4.78 0.99
CA GLN A 128 8.35 -4.86 1.11
C GLN A 128 9.01 -3.48 1.05
N HIS A 129 8.53 -2.62 0.17
CA HIS A 129 9.06 -1.26 0.06
C HIS A 129 8.79 -0.42 1.31
N LEU A 130 7.57 -0.53 1.87
CA LEU A 130 7.23 0.10 3.16
C LEU A 130 8.09 -0.46 4.30
N LYS A 131 8.31 -1.78 4.35
CA LYS A 131 9.20 -2.41 5.32
C LYS A 131 10.65 -1.94 5.17
N ALA A 132 11.11 -1.73 3.93
CA ALA A 132 12.45 -1.18 3.69
C ALA A 132 12.62 0.18 4.36
N TYR A 133 11.64 1.08 4.22
CA TYR A 133 11.66 2.38 4.89
C TYR A 133 11.54 2.27 6.42
N ALA A 134 10.68 1.38 6.90
CA ALA A 134 10.25 1.39 8.30
C ALA A 134 11.11 0.52 9.23
N SER A 135 11.85 -0.47 8.70
CA SER A 135 12.56 -1.47 9.51
C SER A 135 13.84 -1.94 8.85
N THR A 136 14.75 -2.44 9.68
CA THR A 136 15.94 -3.17 9.25
C THR A 136 15.76 -4.69 9.28
N ASP A 137 14.59 -5.18 9.69
CA ASP A 137 14.29 -6.61 9.76
C ASP A 137 14.33 -7.25 8.38
N VAL A 138 14.73 -8.53 8.34
CA VAL A 138 14.76 -9.31 7.11
C VAL A 138 13.36 -9.55 6.56
N LEU A 139 13.24 -9.76 5.25
CA LEU A 139 12.00 -10.16 4.62
C LEU A 139 11.64 -11.62 4.98
N VAL A 140 10.35 -11.89 5.13
CA VAL A 140 9.80 -13.23 5.32
C VAL A 140 9.52 -13.89 3.97
N ASN A 141 8.92 -13.13 3.05
CA ASN A 141 8.60 -13.59 1.70
C ASN A 141 9.76 -13.32 0.73
N PRO A 142 9.86 -14.10 -0.37
CA PRO A 142 10.82 -13.80 -1.44
C PRO A 142 10.72 -12.36 -1.94
N LEU A 143 11.87 -11.73 -2.16
CA LEU A 143 11.95 -10.36 -2.63
C LEU A 143 11.35 -10.22 -4.04
N VAL A 144 10.39 -9.32 -4.18
CA VAL A 144 9.75 -8.96 -5.46
C VAL A 144 9.84 -7.45 -5.75
N ASP A 145 10.16 -6.63 -4.75
CA ASP A 145 10.39 -5.20 -4.92
C ASP A 145 11.81 -4.94 -5.46
N GLY A 146 11.93 -4.66 -6.74
CA GLY A 146 13.21 -4.34 -7.37
C GLY A 146 13.89 -3.06 -6.83
N ARG A 147 13.19 -2.27 -6.03
CA ARG A 147 13.72 -1.03 -5.43
C ARG A 147 14.06 -1.17 -3.94
N PHE A 148 13.80 -2.32 -3.34
CA PHE A 148 14.01 -2.57 -1.91
C PHE A 148 15.42 -2.17 -1.44
N ASN A 149 16.45 -2.57 -2.19
CA ASN A 149 17.85 -2.30 -1.84
C ASN A 149 18.30 -0.86 -2.13
N LEU A 150 17.45 -0.04 -2.75
CA LEU A 150 17.73 1.38 -2.99
C LEU A 150 17.31 2.26 -1.80
N VAL A 151 16.55 1.72 -0.87
CA VAL A 151 16.06 2.44 0.30
C VAL A 151 17.08 2.35 1.43
N PRO A 152 17.48 3.48 2.05
CA PRO A 152 18.20 3.46 3.32
C PRO A 152 17.31 2.82 4.39
N ARG A 153 17.65 1.58 4.80
CA ARG A 153 16.79 0.74 5.65
C ARG A 153 16.48 1.40 7.00
N GLY A 154 15.19 1.34 7.40
CA GLY A 154 14.73 1.84 8.69
C GLY A 154 14.71 3.36 8.83
N CYS A 155 14.88 4.13 7.75
CA CYS A 155 15.00 5.58 7.82
C CYS A 155 13.68 6.33 8.03
N ALA A 156 12.52 5.64 7.91
CA ALA A 156 11.19 6.23 8.04
C ALA A 156 10.20 5.28 8.74
N PRO A 157 10.28 5.13 10.08
CA PRO A 157 9.44 4.18 10.82
C PRO A 157 7.98 4.61 10.98
N THR A 158 7.64 5.87 10.69
CA THR A 158 6.30 6.45 10.85
C THR A 158 5.79 7.06 9.56
N LEU A 159 4.46 7.28 9.48
CA LEU A 159 3.85 7.95 8.33
C LEU A 159 4.39 9.37 8.12
N ALA A 160 4.68 10.10 9.20
CA ALA A 160 5.29 11.42 9.09
C ALA A 160 6.70 11.36 8.51
N ALA A 161 7.48 10.36 8.90
CA ALA A 161 8.84 10.18 8.41
C ALA A 161 8.92 9.79 6.91
N LEU A 162 7.83 9.26 6.32
CA LEU A 162 7.74 8.99 4.89
C LEU A 162 7.62 10.26 4.03
N ASN A 163 7.16 11.37 4.61
CA ASN A 163 7.02 12.63 3.88
C ASN A 163 8.38 13.07 3.32
N GLY A 164 8.40 13.41 2.02
CA GLY A 164 9.61 13.79 1.30
C GLY A 164 10.59 12.64 1.00
N ARG A 165 10.27 11.40 1.41
CA ARG A 165 11.06 10.20 1.13
C ARG A 165 10.40 9.27 0.13
N TRP A 166 9.11 9.00 0.31
CA TRP A 166 8.32 8.20 -0.63
C TRP A 166 7.93 9.00 -1.87
N ALA A 167 7.39 10.19 -1.66
CA ALA A 167 7.02 11.15 -2.70
C ALA A 167 7.26 12.56 -2.21
N VAL A 168 7.39 13.50 -3.16
CA VAL A 168 7.40 14.93 -2.81
C VAL A 168 6.06 15.29 -2.18
N PRO A 169 6.02 16.02 -1.05
CA PRO A 169 4.78 16.45 -0.44
C PRO A 169 3.94 17.26 -1.45
N GLY A 170 2.71 16.80 -1.69
CA GLY A 170 1.70 17.44 -2.53
C GLY A 170 0.40 17.65 -1.73
#